data_457952cbf69ccfa8cbbdc44d21af65b0
#
_entry.id   457952cbf69ccfa8cbbdc44d21af65b0
#
_cell.length_a   1.000
_cell.length_b   1.000
_cell.length_c   1.000
_cell.angle_alpha   90.00
_cell.angle_beta   90.00
_cell.angle_gamma   90.00
#
_symmetry.space_group_name_H-M   'P 1'
#
loop_
_entity.id
_entity.type
_entity.pdbx_description
1 polymer ?
#
loop_
_entity_poly.entity_id
_entity_poly.type
_entity_poly.pdbx_seq_one_letter_code
_entity_poly.pdbx_strand_id
1 'polypeptide(L)'
;MTRTTKTALLSVSTVALLAAGALAAYAWSGAYGIGADDPHARPVGAFIAMMRDRAIGARAAAITVPADLANEARVRQGAGNYDAMCATCHLSPGGADSEMSRGLYPAPPRFDSARVDPAAAFWVVKHGIKASGMPAWGKSMGDEYIWNMVAFLGAMPGLDAEKYRALVTESGGHSHDGEGAGADDHGEPGHDHEGAAPAVAADGGADIPEAARGAVAAVDAFGTALRAGDLGKVKALLDPGVIVLETGGAERSRDEYMDHHAGADAKFLHGAHVKVTRRIARTAEGTAWVATESTIHAHGAKPVTLLSTETMALAKQDGAWRITHIHWSSREK
;
A
#
# COMPACT_ATOMS: atom_id res chain seq x y z
N MET A 1 49.01 8.80 42.84
CA MET A 1 48.44 7.47 42.53
C MET A 1 49.40 6.43 43.02
N THR A 2 48.95 5.54 43.90
CA THR A 2 49.78 4.44 44.42
C THR A 2 50.02 3.37 43.33
N ARG A 3 51.06 2.56 43.51
CA ARG A 3 51.41 1.47 42.56
C ARG A 3 50.24 0.47 42.40
N THR A 4 49.51 0.22 43.47
CA THR A 4 48.29 -0.63 43.51
C THR A 4 47.16 -0.04 42.66
N THR A 5 46.93 1.30 42.70
CA THR A 5 45.88 1.92 41.91
C THR A 5 46.21 1.89 40.41
N LYS A 6 47.47 2.00 40.02
CA LYS A 6 47.91 1.88 38.62
C LYS A 6 47.74 0.48 38.10
N THR A 7 48.09 -0.56 38.90
CA THR A 7 47.93 -1.93 38.50
C THR A 7 46.43 -2.32 38.36
N ALA A 8 45.60 -1.89 39.30
CA ALA A 8 44.15 -2.13 39.22
C ALA A 8 43.53 -1.46 37.98
N LEU A 9 43.89 -0.21 37.65
CA LEU A 9 43.43 0.47 36.45
C LEU A 9 43.88 -0.23 35.16
N LEU A 10 45.14 -0.68 35.09
CA LEU A 10 45.67 -1.43 33.97
C LEU A 10 44.91 -2.76 33.78
N SER A 11 44.66 -3.49 34.86
CA SER A 11 43.93 -4.74 34.79
C SER A 11 42.49 -4.55 34.31
N VAL A 12 41.79 -3.55 34.82
CA VAL A 12 40.41 -3.21 34.39
C VAL A 12 40.38 -2.80 32.90
N SER A 13 41.37 -1.95 32.49
CA SER A 13 41.45 -1.55 31.07
C SER A 13 41.73 -2.72 30.13
N THR A 14 42.62 -3.65 30.54
CA THR A 14 42.94 -4.82 29.76
C THR A 14 41.71 -5.73 29.61
N VAL A 15 40.98 -5.98 30.69
CA VAL A 15 39.72 -6.77 30.64
C VAL A 15 38.69 -6.11 29.76
N ALA A 16 38.53 -4.79 29.85
CA ALA A 16 37.59 -4.04 29.00
C ALA A 16 37.96 -4.13 27.51
N LEU A 17 39.25 -4.01 27.17
CA LEU A 17 39.75 -4.16 25.80
C LEU A 17 39.53 -5.57 25.25
N LEU A 18 39.80 -6.61 26.06
CA LEU A 18 39.55 -7.99 25.67
C LEU A 18 38.05 -8.26 25.44
N ALA A 19 37.20 -7.73 26.31
CA ALA A 19 35.76 -7.87 26.18
C ALA A 19 35.24 -7.14 24.91
N ALA A 20 35.75 -5.93 24.63
CA ALA A 20 35.43 -5.18 23.42
C ALA A 20 35.91 -5.91 22.16
N GLY A 21 37.13 -6.47 22.19
CA GLY A 21 37.66 -7.28 21.09
C GLY A 21 36.86 -8.56 20.84
N ALA A 22 36.45 -9.24 21.88
CA ALA A 22 35.59 -10.44 21.77
C ALA A 22 34.21 -10.09 21.19
N LEU A 23 33.62 -8.98 21.62
CA LEU A 23 32.34 -8.50 21.08
C LEU A 23 32.46 -8.12 19.59
N ALA A 24 33.54 -7.43 19.22
CA ALA A 24 33.83 -7.08 17.84
C ALA A 24 34.03 -8.33 16.96
N ALA A 25 34.79 -9.32 17.45
CA ALA A 25 35.00 -10.59 16.76
C ALA A 25 33.68 -11.39 16.62
N TYR A 26 32.85 -11.41 17.65
CA TYR A 26 31.52 -12.02 17.58
C TYR A 26 30.63 -11.33 16.56
N ALA A 27 30.58 -10.00 16.54
CA ALA A 27 29.80 -9.25 15.54
C ALA A 27 30.31 -9.49 14.11
N TRP A 28 31.64 -9.54 13.94
CA TRP A 28 32.26 -9.80 12.63
C TRP A 28 32.09 -11.24 12.14
N SER A 29 31.95 -12.19 13.03
CA SER A 29 31.82 -13.62 12.70
C SER A 29 30.50 -13.98 12.00
N GLY A 30 29.49 -13.09 12.04
CA GLY A 30 28.15 -13.39 11.55
C GLY A 30 27.38 -14.44 12.39
N ALA A 31 27.89 -14.79 13.57
CA ALA A 31 27.25 -15.79 14.44
C ALA A 31 25.94 -15.29 15.08
N TYR A 32 25.72 -13.96 15.10
CA TYR A 32 24.47 -13.41 15.59
C TYR A 32 23.37 -13.48 14.52
N GLY A 33 22.29 -14.22 14.81
CA GLY A 33 21.12 -14.32 13.93
C GLY A 33 20.39 -12.98 13.80
N ILE A 34 20.10 -12.57 12.56
CA ILE A 34 19.28 -11.38 12.24
C ILE A 34 17.97 -11.74 11.54
N GLY A 35 17.67 -13.05 11.44
CA GLY A 35 16.41 -13.55 10.90
C GLY A 35 15.23 -13.15 11.79
N ALA A 36 14.10 -12.82 11.15
CA ALA A 36 12.90 -12.43 11.88
C ALA A 36 12.15 -13.61 12.52
N ASP A 37 12.51 -14.83 12.13
CA ASP A 37 11.99 -16.10 12.64
C ASP A 37 12.64 -16.54 13.96
N ASP A 38 13.78 -15.94 14.32
CA ASP A 38 14.51 -16.21 15.56
C ASP A 38 14.57 -14.95 16.45
N PRO A 39 13.94 -14.96 17.64
CA PRO A 39 13.91 -13.79 18.49
C PRO A 39 15.29 -13.46 19.04
N HIS A 40 15.57 -12.18 19.22
CA HIS A 40 16.79 -11.72 19.90
C HIS A 40 16.99 -12.41 21.26
N ALA A 41 18.25 -12.67 21.62
CA ALA A 41 18.58 -13.08 22.99
C ALA A 41 17.92 -12.10 23.99
N ARG A 42 17.30 -12.62 25.06
CA ARG A 42 16.50 -11.85 26.02
C ARG A 42 17.10 -10.51 26.44
N PRO A 43 18.39 -10.40 26.83
CA PRO A 43 18.98 -9.11 27.26
C PRO A 43 19.10 -8.13 26.10
N VAL A 44 19.37 -8.61 24.89
CA VAL A 44 19.48 -7.77 23.68
C VAL A 44 18.12 -7.22 23.32
N GLY A 45 17.10 -8.08 23.25
CA GLY A 45 15.73 -7.68 22.96
C GLY A 45 15.18 -6.69 23.99
N ALA A 46 15.42 -6.94 25.28
CA ALA A 46 15.02 -6.01 26.36
C ALA A 46 15.71 -4.64 26.25
N PHE A 47 17.00 -4.62 25.90
CA PHE A 47 17.73 -3.37 25.70
C PHE A 47 17.21 -2.58 24.50
N ILE A 48 16.97 -3.26 23.36
CA ILE A 48 16.39 -2.62 22.16
C ILE A 48 15.00 -2.06 22.47
N ALA A 49 14.15 -2.83 23.14
CA ALA A 49 12.81 -2.40 23.54
C ALA A 49 12.87 -1.17 24.46
N MET A 50 13.73 -1.20 25.47
CA MET A 50 13.92 -0.05 26.36
C MET A 50 14.38 1.21 25.61
N MET A 51 15.36 1.07 24.70
CA MET A 51 15.83 2.20 23.89
C MET A 51 14.71 2.76 23.00
N ARG A 52 13.96 1.88 22.34
CA ARG A 52 12.82 2.25 21.50
C ARG A 52 11.78 3.03 22.30
N ASP A 53 11.34 2.49 23.42
CA ASP A 53 10.28 3.07 24.24
C ASP A 53 10.70 4.43 24.84
N ARG A 54 11.97 4.54 25.29
CA ARG A 54 12.54 5.83 25.73
C ARG A 54 12.63 6.85 24.60
N ALA A 55 13.02 6.41 23.41
CA ALA A 55 13.14 7.27 22.23
C ALA A 55 11.76 7.79 21.76
N ILE A 56 10.74 6.95 21.77
CA ILE A 56 9.36 7.32 21.43
C ILE A 56 8.83 8.29 22.49
N GLY A 57 8.91 7.95 23.78
CA GLY A 57 8.38 8.78 24.86
C GLY A 57 8.99 10.17 24.92
N ALA A 58 10.31 10.30 24.72
CA ALA A 58 10.99 11.59 24.70
C ALA A 58 10.50 12.50 23.55
N ARG A 59 10.12 11.95 22.42
CA ARG A 59 9.62 12.69 21.25
C ARG A 59 8.14 12.96 21.34
N ALA A 60 7.36 12.01 21.84
CA ALA A 60 5.94 12.14 22.08
C ALA A 60 5.62 13.29 23.08
N ALA A 61 6.49 13.50 24.05
CA ALA A 61 6.33 14.57 25.05
C ALA A 61 6.26 16.00 24.45
N ALA A 62 6.76 16.20 23.23
CA ALA A 62 6.72 17.48 22.53
C ALA A 62 5.51 17.61 21.57
N ILE A 63 4.68 16.57 21.44
CA ILE A 63 3.56 16.55 20.50
C ILE A 63 2.29 17.03 21.20
N THR A 64 1.66 18.05 20.62
CA THR A 64 0.34 18.51 21.07
C THR A 64 -0.75 17.69 20.43
N VAL A 65 -1.51 16.98 21.27
CA VAL A 65 -2.66 16.19 20.83
C VAL A 65 -3.83 17.13 20.49
N PRO A 66 -4.47 17.01 19.31
CA PRO A 66 -5.64 17.81 18.96
C PRO A 66 -6.78 17.67 19.97
N ALA A 67 -7.41 18.77 20.35
CA ALA A 67 -8.49 18.78 21.32
C ALA A 67 -9.75 18.03 20.81
N ASP A 68 -9.90 17.97 19.49
CA ASP A 68 -10.99 17.30 18.77
C ASP A 68 -10.65 15.86 18.34
N LEU A 69 -9.63 15.23 18.93
CA LEU A 69 -9.17 13.89 18.54
C LEU A 69 -10.30 12.83 18.62
N ALA A 70 -11.23 12.97 19.55
CA ALA A 70 -12.36 12.05 19.70
C ALA A 70 -13.55 12.36 18.77
N ASN A 71 -13.40 13.27 17.80
CA ASN A 71 -14.46 13.61 16.84
C ASN A 71 -14.82 12.40 15.99
N GLU A 72 -16.13 12.13 15.85
CA GLU A 72 -16.64 10.99 15.09
C GLU A 72 -16.23 10.97 13.63
N ALA A 73 -16.11 12.15 13.00
CA ALA A 73 -15.65 12.25 11.61
C ALA A 73 -14.18 11.81 11.47
N ARG A 74 -13.30 12.19 12.45
CA ARG A 74 -11.91 11.71 12.50
C ARG A 74 -11.84 10.20 12.69
N VAL A 75 -12.61 9.66 13.63
CA VAL A 75 -12.65 8.23 13.92
C VAL A 75 -13.09 7.45 12.68
N ARG A 76 -14.14 7.90 12.00
CA ARG A 76 -14.67 7.28 10.79
C ARG A 76 -13.65 7.29 9.65
N GLN A 77 -13.06 8.44 9.35
CA GLN A 77 -12.04 8.53 8.31
C GLN A 77 -10.79 7.72 8.66
N GLY A 78 -10.39 7.71 9.93
CA GLY A 78 -9.30 6.89 10.42
C GLY A 78 -9.55 5.40 10.28
N ALA A 79 -10.79 4.94 10.39
CA ALA A 79 -11.16 3.53 10.20
C ALA A 79 -10.88 3.05 8.78
N GLY A 80 -11.23 3.84 7.75
CA GLY A 80 -10.94 3.50 6.35
C GLY A 80 -9.45 3.44 6.05
N ASN A 81 -8.68 4.41 6.54
CA ASN A 81 -7.22 4.41 6.37
C ASN A 81 -6.55 3.26 7.13
N TYR A 82 -7.03 2.94 8.34
CA TYR A 82 -6.53 1.80 9.11
C TYR A 82 -6.78 0.47 8.39
N ASP A 83 -7.98 0.25 7.88
CA ASP A 83 -8.34 -0.96 7.14
C ASP A 83 -7.43 -1.19 5.94
N ALA A 84 -7.24 -0.14 5.14
CA ALA A 84 -6.45 -0.21 3.92
C ALA A 84 -4.94 -0.38 4.17
N MET A 85 -4.39 0.19 5.25
CA MET A 85 -2.94 0.35 5.39
C MET A 85 -2.34 -0.34 6.63
N CYS A 86 -3.14 -0.58 7.66
CA CYS A 86 -2.65 -1.07 8.95
C CYS A 86 -3.15 -2.48 9.28
N ALA A 87 -4.39 -2.82 8.87
CA ALA A 87 -5.06 -4.04 9.26
C ALA A 87 -4.35 -5.32 8.80
N THR A 88 -3.59 -5.28 7.70
CA THR A 88 -2.80 -6.42 7.22
C THR A 88 -1.77 -6.89 8.25
N CYS A 89 -1.16 -5.94 9.00
CA CYS A 89 -0.15 -6.24 10.02
C CYS A 89 -0.74 -6.20 11.45
N HIS A 90 -1.55 -5.17 11.77
CA HIS A 90 -2.07 -4.93 13.11
C HIS A 90 -3.42 -5.59 13.37
N LEU A 91 -4.02 -6.19 12.35
CA LEU A 91 -5.28 -6.93 12.35
C LEU A 91 -6.51 -6.06 12.65
N SER A 92 -7.65 -6.49 12.15
CA SER A 92 -8.95 -5.93 12.51
C SER A 92 -9.44 -6.51 13.84
N PRO A 93 -10.38 -5.86 14.54
CA PRO A 93 -11.00 -6.41 15.74
C PRO A 93 -11.60 -7.80 15.50
N GLY A 94 -11.17 -8.77 16.33
CA GLY A 94 -11.57 -10.16 16.19
C GLY A 94 -10.95 -10.92 15.00
N GLY A 95 -10.08 -10.27 14.22
CA GLY A 95 -9.41 -10.89 13.07
C GLY A 95 -8.37 -11.92 13.49
N ALA A 96 -8.24 -12.99 12.68
CA ALA A 96 -7.18 -13.98 12.82
C ALA A 96 -5.84 -13.43 12.34
N ASP A 97 -4.75 -14.03 12.81
CA ASP A 97 -3.40 -13.66 12.38
C ASP A 97 -3.23 -13.85 10.87
N SER A 98 -2.75 -12.80 10.21
CA SER A 98 -2.39 -12.83 8.79
C SER A 98 -1.01 -13.48 8.58
N GLU A 99 -0.69 -13.84 7.35
CA GLU A 99 0.68 -14.29 7.01
C GLU A 99 1.71 -13.19 7.30
N MET A 100 1.35 -11.94 7.00
CA MET A 100 2.21 -10.78 7.25
C MET A 100 2.43 -10.59 8.75
N SER A 101 1.38 -10.60 9.58
CA SER A 101 1.51 -10.37 11.03
C SER A 101 2.37 -11.43 11.72
N ARG A 102 2.29 -12.70 11.25
CA ARG A 102 3.09 -13.81 11.77
C ARG A 102 4.57 -13.75 11.37
N GLY A 103 4.85 -13.14 10.21
CA GLY A 103 6.22 -13.05 9.68
C GLY A 103 7.00 -11.84 10.19
N LEU A 104 6.40 -10.94 10.96
CA LEU A 104 7.05 -9.72 11.43
C LEU A 104 7.69 -9.88 12.81
N TYR A 105 8.91 -9.36 12.94
CA TYR A 105 9.60 -9.25 14.22
C TYR A 105 10.16 -7.82 14.43
N PRO A 106 9.87 -7.17 15.57
CA PRO A 106 8.93 -7.60 16.60
C PRO A 106 7.50 -7.73 16.07
N ALA A 107 6.71 -8.60 16.70
CA ALA A 107 5.31 -8.78 16.33
C ALA A 107 4.54 -7.44 16.41
N PRO A 108 3.73 -7.10 15.41
CA PRO A 108 2.91 -5.90 15.45
C PRO A 108 1.93 -5.94 16.63
N PRO A 109 1.77 -4.85 17.41
CA PRO A 109 0.80 -4.82 18.49
C PRO A 109 -0.63 -4.86 17.95
N ARG A 110 -1.51 -5.53 18.67
CA ARG A 110 -2.97 -5.47 18.46
C ARG A 110 -3.55 -4.31 19.26
N PHE A 111 -4.48 -3.58 18.66
CA PHE A 111 -5.09 -2.39 19.27
C PHE A 111 -6.53 -2.60 19.75
N ASP A 112 -7.08 -3.81 19.56
CA ASP A 112 -8.44 -4.16 19.96
C ASP A 112 -8.64 -4.32 21.48
N SER A 113 -7.56 -4.51 22.23
CA SER A 113 -7.59 -4.79 23.68
C SER A 113 -6.89 -3.76 24.57
N ALA A 114 -6.10 -2.85 24.00
CA ALA A 114 -5.30 -1.91 24.78
C ALA A 114 -5.38 -0.47 24.23
N ARG A 115 -5.47 0.49 25.15
CA ARG A 115 -5.38 1.91 24.78
C ARG A 115 -3.94 2.29 24.49
N VAL A 116 -3.74 3.12 23.47
CA VAL A 116 -2.46 3.69 23.08
C VAL A 116 -2.37 5.15 23.57
N ASP A 117 -1.17 5.59 23.91
CA ASP A 117 -0.92 7.03 24.11
C ASP A 117 -1.00 7.73 22.75
N PRO A 118 -1.87 8.75 22.58
CA PRO A 118 -2.10 9.38 21.28
C PRO A 118 -0.86 10.05 20.70
N ALA A 119 -0.04 10.71 21.53
CA ALA A 119 1.15 11.40 21.07
C ALA A 119 2.23 10.41 20.61
N ALA A 120 2.39 9.30 21.36
CA ALA A 120 3.30 8.22 20.97
C ALA A 120 2.81 7.52 19.70
N ALA A 121 1.52 7.24 19.57
CA ALA A 121 0.94 6.64 18.38
C ALA A 121 1.15 7.53 17.14
N PHE A 122 0.86 8.83 17.26
CA PHE A 122 1.12 9.79 16.19
C PHE A 122 2.58 9.76 15.74
N TRP A 123 3.51 9.84 16.72
CA TRP A 123 4.93 9.82 16.39
C TRP A 123 5.34 8.53 15.68
N VAL A 124 4.89 7.37 16.16
CA VAL A 124 5.22 6.08 15.57
C VAL A 124 4.63 5.92 14.17
N VAL A 125 3.38 6.31 13.96
CA VAL A 125 2.75 6.25 12.63
C VAL A 125 3.48 7.18 11.66
N LYS A 126 3.80 8.40 12.08
CA LYS A 126 4.49 9.40 11.24
C LYS A 126 5.90 8.96 10.85
N HIS A 127 6.69 8.47 11.81
CA HIS A 127 8.13 8.25 11.64
C HIS A 127 8.53 6.78 11.46
N GLY A 128 7.61 5.84 11.71
CA GLY A 128 7.91 4.42 11.70
C GLY A 128 8.88 3.98 12.78
N ILE A 129 9.32 2.73 12.71
CA ILE A 129 10.30 2.14 13.63
C ILE A 129 11.41 1.47 12.83
N LYS A 130 12.64 1.95 12.97
CA LYS A 130 13.82 1.39 12.29
C LYS A 130 13.98 -0.11 12.58
N ALA A 131 14.40 -0.87 11.58
CA ALA A 131 14.62 -2.30 11.66
C ALA A 131 13.38 -3.07 12.14
N SER A 132 12.19 -2.63 11.74
CA SER A 132 10.92 -3.31 11.94
C SER A 132 10.05 -3.19 10.70
N GLY A 133 8.93 -3.90 10.65
CA GLY A 133 7.94 -3.79 9.57
C GLY A 133 7.09 -2.52 9.60
N MET A 134 7.23 -1.63 10.61
CA MET A 134 6.44 -0.41 10.72
C MET A 134 7.01 0.72 9.86
N PRO A 135 6.37 1.10 8.73
CA PRO A 135 6.86 2.15 7.84
C PRO A 135 6.61 3.56 8.39
N ALA A 136 7.32 4.54 7.81
CA ALA A 136 7.16 5.96 8.13
C ALA A 136 6.10 6.59 7.21
N TRP A 137 4.85 6.58 7.64
CA TRP A 137 3.73 7.07 6.84
C TRP A 137 3.75 8.59 6.60
N GLY A 138 4.42 9.37 7.45
CA GLY A 138 4.56 10.81 7.27
C GLY A 138 5.34 11.25 6.03
N LYS A 139 5.94 10.31 5.27
CA LYS A 139 6.55 10.60 3.97
C LYS A 139 5.53 10.68 2.82
N SER A 140 4.37 10.10 2.99
CA SER A 140 3.30 10.02 1.96
C SER A 140 1.96 10.51 2.46
N MET A 141 1.85 10.90 3.73
CA MET A 141 0.59 11.23 4.37
C MET A 141 0.74 12.44 5.28
N GLY A 142 -0.17 13.42 5.16
CA GLY A 142 -0.21 14.59 6.01
C GLY A 142 -0.61 14.28 7.46
N ASP A 143 -0.24 15.16 8.37
CA ASP A 143 -0.47 15.01 9.82
C ASP A 143 -1.95 14.84 10.18
N GLU A 144 -2.85 15.47 9.43
CA GLU A 144 -4.29 15.38 9.64
C GLU A 144 -4.81 13.94 9.48
N TYR A 145 -4.36 13.24 8.45
CA TYR A 145 -4.73 11.83 8.21
C TYR A 145 -4.13 10.90 9.26
N ILE A 146 -2.91 11.19 9.72
CA ILE A 146 -2.27 10.45 10.80
C ILE A 146 -3.07 10.64 12.10
N TRP A 147 -3.52 11.87 12.41
CA TRP A 147 -4.38 12.12 13.56
C TRP A 147 -5.73 11.41 13.46
N ASN A 148 -6.30 11.29 12.27
CA ASN A 148 -7.54 10.54 12.07
C ASN A 148 -7.33 9.04 12.37
N MET A 149 -6.22 8.45 11.93
CA MET A 149 -5.86 7.07 12.31
C MET A 149 -5.66 6.93 13.82
N VAL A 150 -4.97 7.87 14.46
CA VAL A 150 -4.78 7.89 15.93
C VAL A 150 -6.11 8.00 16.66
N ALA A 151 -7.05 8.82 16.17
CA ALA A 151 -8.40 8.91 16.68
C ALA A 151 -9.12 7.55 16.64
N PHE A 152 -9.00 6.86 15.50
CA PHE A 152 -9.57 5.52 15.34
C PHE A 152 -8.90 4.49 16.27
N LEU A 153 -7.57 4.51 16.44
CA LEU A 153 -6.87 3.65 17.40
C LEU A 153 -7.37 3.85 18.83
N GLY A 154 -7.73 5.09 19.20
CA GLY A 154 -8.33 5.41 20.51
C GLY A 154 -9.75 4.84 20.69
N ALA A 155 -10.49 4.69 19.61
CA ALA A 155 -11.86 4.16 19.60
C ALA A 155 -11.91 2.63 19.44
N MET A 156 -10.83 2.00 19.00
CA MET A 156 -10.78 0.57 18.67
C MET A 156 -10.96 -0.39 19.85
N PRO A 157 -10.46 -0.11 21.08
CA PRO A 157 -10.65 -1.02 22.20
C PRO A 157 -12.12 -1.31 22.50
N GLY A 158 -12.50 -2.59 22.43
CA GLY A 158 -13.87 -3.04 22.62
C GLY A 158 -14.78 -2.93 21.38
N LEU A 159 -14.24 -2.54 20.24
CA LEU A 159 -14.96 -2.62 18.97
C LEU A 159 -15.10 -4.09 18.56
N ASP A 160 -16.32 -4.50 18.21
CA ASP A 160 -16.54 -5.79 17.57
C ASP A 160 -16.36 -5.70 16.03
N ALA A 161 -16.27 -6.86 15.38
CA ALA A 161 -16.03 -6.93 13.94
C ALA A 161 -17.17 -6.32 13.09
N GLU A 162 -18.39 -6.27 13.60
CA GLU A 162 -19.54 -5.69 12.89
C GLU A 162 -19.45 -4.17 12.89
N LYS A 163 -19.24 -3.57 14.06
CA LYS A 163 -19.06 -2.11 14.21
C LYS A 163 -17.82 -1.61 13.46
N TYR A 164 -16.73 -2.40 13.49
CA TYR A 164 -15.55 -2.10 12.70
C TYR A 164 -15.88 -1.98 11.22
N ARG A 165 -16.54 -2.99 10.64
CA ARG A 165 -16.94 -3.00 9.23
C ARG A 165 -17.90 -1.86 8.88
N ALA A 166 -18.82 -1.53 9.78
CA ALA A 166 -19.71 -0.38 9.60
C ALA A 166 -18.91 0.93 9.48
N LEU A 167 -17.98 1.20 10.41
CA LEU A 167 -17.13 2.38 10.37
C LEU A 167 -16.27 2.45 9.09
N VAL A 168 -15.70 1.33 8.67
CA VAL A 168 -14.92 1.26 7.41
C VAL A 168 -15.80 1.57 6.20
N THR A 169 -17.02 1.02 6.13
CA THR A 169 -17.97 1.29 5.06
C THR A 169 -18.40 2.77 5.03
N GLU A 170 -18.68 3.34 6.20
CA GLU A 170 -19.09 4.74 6.35
C GLU A 170 -17.96 5.75 6.09
N SER A 171 -16.69 5.32 6.16
CA SER A 171 -15.53 6.16 5.89
C SER A 171 -15.39 6.58 4.43
N GLY A 172 -16.05 5.89 3.52
CA GLY A 172 -15.85 6.07 2.07
C GLY A 172 -14.55 5.46 1.55
N GLY A 173 -13.79 4.73 2.39
CA GLY A 173 -12.54 4.07 2.04
C GLY A 173 -11.30 4.90 2.34
N HIS A 174 -10.18 4.52 1.71
CA HIS A 174 -8.87 5.14 1.90
C HIS A 174 -8.76 6.48 1.16
N SER A 175 -8.31 7.52 1.85
CA SER A 175 -8.09 8.85 1.28
C SER A 175 -6.75 9.42 1.72
N HIS A 176 -5.97 9.93 0.76
CA HIS A 176 -4.72 10.67 1.01
C HIS A 176 -4.83 12.14 0.64
N ASP A 177 -5.83 12.50 -0.16
CA ASP A 177 -5.95 13.84 -0.72
C ASP A 177 -6.86 14.68 0.16
N GLY A 178 -6.24 15.57 0.94
CA GLY A 178 -6.94 16.68 1.56
C GLY A 178 -7.37 17.66 0.49
N GLU A 179 -8.66 17.81 0.28
CA GLU A 179 -9.15 19.10 -0.15
C GLU A 179 -8.81 20.10 0.96
N GLY A 180 -7.83 20.97 0.67
CA GLY A 180 -7.50 22.11 1.50
C GLY A 180 -6.29 21.97 2.42
N ALA A 181 -5.10 21.88 1.87
CA ALA A 181 -3.90 22.29 2.55
C ALA A 181 -3.32 23.50 1.83
N GLY A 182 -3.47 24.67 2.47
CA GLY A 182 -2.73 25.86 2.12
C GLY A 182 -1.23 25.59 2.14
N ALA A 183 -0.55 26.20 1.20
CA ALA A 183 0.88 26.19 1.09
C ALA A 183 1.53 26.72 2.39
N ASP A 184 2.38 25.93 3.01
CA ASP A 184 3.47 26.43 3.85
C ASP A 184 4.79 26.00 3.21
N ASP A 185 5.42 27.01 2.66
CA ASP A 185 6.74 27.08 2.08
C ASP A 185 7.81 26.79 3.15
N HIS A 186 8.55 25.69 2.97
CA HIS A 186 9.90 25.55 3.53
C HIS A 186 10.81 25.01 2.44
N GLY A 187 11.49 25.98 1.79
CA GLY A 187 12.54 25.72 0.83
C GLY A 187 13.73 25.01 1.43
N GLU A 188 14.22 24.01 0.73
CA GLU A 188 15.63 23.63 0.69
C GLU A 188 16.02 23.21 -0.73
N PRO A 189 17.27 23.48 -1.19
CA PRO A 189 17.61 23.54 -2.60
C PRO A 189 18.10 22.23 -3.18
N GLY A 190 17.58 21.92 -4.35
CA GLY A 190 18.33 21.38 -5.47
C GLY A 190 18.73 19.93 -5.48
N HIS A 191 17.88 19.07 -6.10
CA HIS A 191 18.38 18.07 -7.04
C HIS A 191 17.45 18.07 -8.26
N ASP A 192 17.96 18.55 -9.38
CA ASP A 192 17.28 18.57 -10.67
C ASP A 192 17.03 17.14 -11.14
N HIS A 193 15.76 16.74 -11.17
CA HIS A 193 15.26 15.69 -12.03
C HIS A 193 14.23 16.34 -12.97
N GLU A 194 14.67 16.67 -14.17
CA GLU A 194 13.79 17.01 -15.27
C GLU A 194 12.81 15.86 -15.51
N GLY A 195 11.54 16.14 -15.40
CA GLY A 195 10.45 15.22 -15.65
C GLY A 195 9.23 15.50 -14.76
N ALA A 196 8.80 16.77 -14.63
CA ALA A 196 7.55 17.09 -14.00
C ALA A 196 6.38 16.50 -14.81
N ALA A 197 5.74 15.45 -14.25
CA ALA A 197 4.42 15.04 -14.71
C ALA A 197 3.44 16.19 -14.38
N PRO A 198 2.61 16.63 -15.33
CA PRO A 198 1.65 17.69 -15.08
C PRO A 198 0.65 17.25 -14.00
N ALA A 199 0.34 18.18 -13.09
CA ALA A 199 -0.68 18.00 -12.06
C ALA A 199 -2.01 17.60 -12.72
N VAL A 200 -2.55 16.44 -12.31
CA VAL A 200 -3.84 15.94 -12.81
C VAL A 200 -4.93 16.73 -12.10
N ALA A 201 -5.71 17.48 -12.86
CA ALA A 201 -6.89 18.17 -12.36
C ALA A 201 -7.87 17.16 -11.76
N ALA A 202 -8.37 17.47 -10.56
CA ALA A 202 -9.43 16.74 -9.87
C ALA A 202 -10.78 17.02 -10.55
N ASP A 203 -11.00 16.41 -11.70
CA ASP A 203 -12.30 16.31 -12.34
C ASP A 203 -12.30 14.96 -13.05
N GLY A 204 -13.36 14.15 -12.95
CA GLY A 204 -13.46 12.78 -13.49
C GLY A 204 -13.15 12.67 -15.00
N GLY A 205 -12.13 13.39 -15.46
CA GLY A 205 -11.69 13.62 -16.82
C GLY A 205 -10.62 12.64 -17.26
N ALA A 206 -10.73 12.22 -18.51
CA ALA A 206 -9.77 11.41 -19.20
C ALA A 206 -8.49 12.23 -19.50
N ASP A 207 -7.36 11.92 -18.87
CA ASP A 207 -6.04 12.44 -19.26
C ASP A 207 -5.52 11.59 -20.44
N ILE A 208 -6.04 11.92 -21.65
CA ILE A 208 -5.75 11.20 -22.89
C ILE A 208 -5.08 12.17 -23.88
N PRO A 209 -3.75 12.14 -24.01
CA PRO A 209 -3.05 12.87 -25.04
C PRO A 209 -3.55 12.51 -26.45
N GLU A 210 -3.52 13.47 -27.39
CA GLU A 210 -3.93 13.26 -28.78
C GLU A 210 -3.27 12.02 -29.40
N ALA A 211 -1.96 11.83 -29.16
CA ALA A 211 -1.20 10.70 -29.65
C ALA A 211 -1.67 9.34 -29.11
N ALA A 212 -2.36 9.30 -27.95
CA ALA A 212 -2.87 8.09 -27.32
C ALA A 212 -4.29 7.71 -27.76
N ARG A 213 -5.02 8.59 -28.44
CA ARG A 213 -6.43 8.36 -28.83
C ARG A 213 -6.65 7.09 -29.64
N GLY A 214 -5.71 6.75 -30.53
CA GLY A 214 -5.80 5.52 -31.31
C GLY A 214 -5.69 4.26 -30.45
N ALA A 215 -4.81 4.26 -29.45
CA ALA A 215 -4.68 3.17 -28.50
C ALA A 215 -5.94 3.05 -27.60
N VAL A 216 -6.47 4.17 -27.12
CA VAL A 216 -7.72 4.19 -26.34
C VAL A 216 -8.88 3.64 -27.17
N ALA A 217 -8.99 4.02 -28.45
CA ALA A 217 -10.02 3.48 -29.35
C ALA A 217 -9.91 1.97 -29.55
N ALA A 218 -8.70 1.41 -29.56
CA ALA A 218 -8.49 -0.04 -29.62
C ALA A 218 -8.97 -0.76 -28.32
N VAL A 219 -8.68 -0.16 -27.15
CA VAL A 219 -9.18 -0.65 -25.85
C VAL A 219 -10.71 -0.60 -25.80
N ASP A 220 -11.33 0.50 -26.24
CA ASP A 220 -12.78 0.61 -26.29
C ASP A 220 -13.42 -0.39 -27.25
N ALA A 221 -12.79 -0.61 -28.40
CA ALA A 221 -13.23 -1.61 -29.38
C ALA A 221 -13.16 -3.04 -28.84
N PHE A 222 -12.09 -3.35 -28.07
CA PHE A 222 -11.93 -4.64 -27.40
C PHE A 222 -13.05 -4.86 -26.35
N GLY A 223 -13.24 -3.93 -25.43
CA GLY A 223 -14.28 -4.03 -24.42
C GLY A 223 -15.69 -4.09 -25.01
N THR A 224 -15.93 -3.38 -26.13
CA THR A 224 -17.22 -3.45 -26.86
C THR A 224 -17.42 -4.81 -27.52
N ALA A 225 -16.40 -5.35 -28.17
CA ALA A 225 -16.46 -6.66 -28.81
C ALA A 225 -16.69 -7.77 -27.76
N LEU A 226 -15.99 -7.69 -26.63
CA LEU A 226 -16.14 -8.66 -25.54
C LEU A 226 -17.56 -8.66 -24.97
N ARG A 227 -18.14 -7.49 -24.68
CA ARG A 227 -19.53 -7.37 -24.20
C ARG A 227 -20.57 -7.85 -25.25
N ALA A 228 -20.25 -7.69 -26.52
CA ALA A 228 -21.11 -8.17 -27.61
C ALA A 228 -20.97 -9.68 -27.89
N GLY A 229 -19.96 -10.34 -27.29
CA GLY A 229 -19.64 -11.75 -27.60
C GLY A 229 -18.96 -11.92 -28.97
N ASP A 230 -18.47 -10.86 -29.60
CA ASP A 230 -17.74 -10.90 -30.88
C ASP A 230 -16.30 -11.35 -30.66
N LEU A 231 -16.12 -12.64 -30.40
CA LEU A 231 -14.82 -13.23 -30.12
C LEU A 231 -13.87 -13.15 -31.34
N GLY A 232 -14.40 -13.06 -32.57
CA GLY A 232 -13.58 -12.83 -33.75
C GLY A 232 -12.90 -11.48 -33.74
N LYS A 233 -13.61 -10.43 -33.36
CA LYS A 233 -13.09 -9.08 -33.20
C LYS A 233 -12.17 -8.96 -31.97
N VAL A 234 -12.51 -9.63 -30.86
CA VAL A 234 -11.62 -9.75 -29.68
C VAL A 234 -10.27 -10.31 -30.11
N LYS A 235 -10.26 -11.48 -30.78
CA LYS A 235 -9.04 -12.12 -31.29
C LYS A 235 -8.25 -11.21 -32.23
N ALA A 236 -8.93 -10.45 -33.07
CA ALA A 236 -8.29 -9.56 -34.04
C ALA A 236 -7.59 -8.34 -33.39
N LEU A 237 -8.00 -7.92 -32.21
CA LEU A 237 -7.41 -6.80 -31.46
C LEU A 237 -6.23 -7.21 -30.59
N LEU A 238 -6.07 -8.50 -30.30
CA LEU A 238 -4.98 -9.04 -29.50
C LEU A 238 -3.76 -9.38 -30.34
N ASP A 239 -2.57 -9.10 -29.79
CA ASP A 239 -1.31 -9.62 -30.30
C ASP A 239 -1.25 -11.14 -30.10
N PRO A 240 -0.63 -11.92 -31.00
CA PRO A 240 -0.46 -13.37 -30.80
C PRO A 240 0.25 -13.75 -29.50
N GLY A 241 1.19 -12.93 -29.05
CA GLY A 241 1.93 -13.11 -27.79
C GLY A 241 1.37 -12.30 -26.61
N VAL A 242 0.09 -11.91 -26.64
CA VAL A 242 -0.51 -11.17 -25.54
C VAL A 242 -0.41 -11.94 -24.22
N ILE A 243 -0.12 -11.23 -23.15
CA ILE A 243 -0.15 -11.77 -21.78
C ILE A 243 -1.38 -11.20 -21.09
N VAL A 244 -2.27 -12.07 -20.59
CA VAL A 244 -3.43 -11.68 -19.79
C VAL A 244 -3.21 -12.15 -18.36
N LEU A 245 -3.32 -11.23 -17.41
CA LEU A 245 -3.20 -11.50 -15.98
C LEU A 245 -4.51 -11.12 -15.29
N GLU A 246 -5.10 -12.08 -14.59
CA GLU A 246 -6.34 -11.86 -13.86
C GLU A 246 -6.42 -12.74 -12.62
N THR A 247 -6.69 -12.16 -11.46
CA THR A 247 -7.01 -12.85 -10.20
C THR A 247 -6.04 -14.00 -9.85
N GLY A 248 -4.73 -13.82 -10.13
CA GLY A 248 -3.68 -14.81 -9.89
C GLY A 248 -3.53 -15.84 -11.04
N GLY A 249 -4.38 -15.80 -12.06
CA GLY A 249 -4.23 -16.54 -13.31
C GLY A 249 -3.35 -15.81 -14.34
N ALA A 250 -2.83 -16.55 -15.32
CA ALA A 250 -2.05 -15.99 -16.42
C ALA A 250 -2.23 -16.80 -17.69
N GLU A 251 -2.69 -16.16 -18.78
CA GLU A 251 -2.56 -16.67 -20.14
C GLU A 251 -1.38 -15.99 -20.83
N ARG A 252 -0.58 -16.78 -21.53
CA ARG A 252 0.69 -16.32 -22.14
C ARG A 252 0.63 -16.26 -23.66
N SER A 253 -0.57 -16.43 -24.22
CA SER A 253 -0.81 -16.24 -25.64
C SER A 253 -2.27 -15.88 -25.90
N ARG A 254 -2.51 -15.28 -27.06
CA ARG A 254 -3.86 -14.99 -27.53
C ARG A 254 -4.72 -16.25 -27.64
N ASP A 255 -4.16 -17.33 -28.17
CA ASP A 255 -4.92 -18.57 -28.38
C ASP A 255 -5.27 -19.20 -27.01
N GLU A 256 -4.37 -19.18 -26.03
CA GLU A 256 -4.63 -19.63 -24.66
C GLU A 256 -5.79 -18.84 -24.03
N TYR A 257 -5.79 -17.51 -24.11
CA TYR A 257 -6.90 -16.68 -23.61
C TYR A 257 -8.22 -16.97 -24.33
N MET A 258 -8.18 -17.09 -25.68
CA MET A 258 -9.37 -17.33 -26.47
C MET A 258 -10.02 -18.70 -26.16
N ASP A 259 -9.17 -19.71 -25.86
CA ASP A 259 -9.64 -21.08 -25.59
C ASP A 259 -10.16 -21.24 -24.14
N HIS A 260 -9.61 -20.47 -23.18
CA HIS A 260 -9.90 -20.66 -21.75
C HIS A 260 -10.89 -19.63 -21.19
N HIS A 261 -10.60 -18.31 -21.31
CA HIS A 261 -11.32 -17.29 -20.56
C HIS A 261 -12.17 -16.35 -21.40
N ALA A 262 -11.83 -16.06 -22.66
CA ALA A 262 -12.53 -15.07 -23.48
C ALA A 262 -14.06 -15.32 -23.58
N GLY A 263 -14.47 -16.59 -23.65
CA GLY A 263 -15.89 -16.96 -23.69
C GLY A 263 -16.62 -16.75 -22.36
N ALA A 264 -15.94 -16.98 -21.24
CA ALA A 264 -16.48 -16.75 -19.90
C ALA A 264 -16.61 -15.25 -19.60
N ASP A 265 -15.59 -14.46 -19.96
CA ASP A 265 -15.57 -13.01 -19.82
C ASP A 265 -16.68 -12.36 -20.66
N ALA A 266 -16.81 -12.78 -21.92
CA ALA A 266 -17.87 -12.32 -22.79
C ALA A 266 -19.26 -12.62 -22.22
N LYS A 267 -19.46 -13.81 -21.65
CA LYS A 267 -20.71 -14.20 -21.01
C LYS A 267 -20.99 -13.38 -19.75
N PHE A 268 -19.97 -13.14 -18.92
CA PHE A 268 -20.08 -12.34 -17.69
C PHE A 268 -20.43 -10.88 -18.01
N LEU A 269 -19.77 -10.30 -19.02
CA LEU A 269 -19.96 -8.92 -19.42
C LEU A 269 -21.18 -8.69 -20.33
N HIS A 270 -21.83 -9.76 -20.80
CA HIS A 270 -22.99 -9.64 -21.67
C HIS A 270 -24.12 -8.86 -20.99
N GLY A 271 -24.53 -7.77 -21.61
CA GLY A 271 -25.56 -6.88 -21.06
C GLY A 271 -25.11 -6.06 -19.84
N ALA A 272 -23.87 -6.19 -19.40
CA ALA A 272 -23.36 -5.41 -18.27
C ALA A 272 -23.25 -3.93 -18.63
N HIS A 273 -23.64 -3.07 -17.70
CA HIS A 273 -23.43 -1.63 -17.79
C HIS A 273 -22.05 -1.29 -17.19
N VAL A 274 -21.13 -0.87 -18.05
CA VAL A 274 -19.78 -0.46 -17.66
C VAL A 274 -19.68 1.05 -17.71
N LYS A 275 -19.46 1.67 -16.53
CA LYS A 275 -19.23 3.11 -16.39
C LYS A 275 -17.75 3.34 -16.11
N VAL A 276 -17.03 3.91 -17.08
CA VAL A 276 -15.66 4.39 -16.87
C VAL A 276 -15.70 5.57 -15.90
N THR A 277 -14.95 5.50 -14.82
CA THR A 277 -14.86 6.55 -13.80
C THR A 277 -13.58 7.37 -13.94
N ARG A 278 -12.50 6.75 -14.43
CA ARG A 278 -11.23 7.41 -14.71
C ARG A 278 -10.50 6.67 -15.84
N ARG A 279 -9.77 7.41 -16.67
CA ARG A 279 -8.90 6.82 -17.69
C ARG A 279 -7.66 7.68 -17.90
N ILE A 280 -6.50 7.02 -17.94
CA ILE A 280 -5.22 7.65 -18.22
C ILE A 280 -4.57 6.86 -19.37
N ALA A 281 -3.97 7.56 -20.32
CA ALA A 281 -3.22 6.94 -21.41
C ALA A 281 -1.89 7.65 -21.64
N ARG A 282 -0.87 6.89 -22.01
CA ARG A 282 0.46 7.39 -22.40
C ARG A 282 0.95 6.63 -23.61
N THR A 283 1.76 7.29 -24.44
CA THR A 283 2.40 6.68 -25.63
C THR A 283 3.86 7.06 -25.69
N ALA A 284 4.68 6.13 -26.17
CA ALA A 284 6.08 6.37 -26.50
C ALA A 284 6.49 5.41 -27.64
N GLU A 285 7.10 5.94 -28.71
CA GLU A 285 7.76 5.17 -29.78
C GLU A 285 6.96 3.96 -30.33
N GLY A 286 5.68 4.17 -30.65
CA GLY A 286 4.83 3.10 -31.20
C GLY A 286 4.26 2.12 -30.16
N THR A 287 4.47 2.40 -28.88
CA THR A 287 3.84 1.70 -27.76
C THR A 287 2.87 2.61 -27.02
N ALA A 288 1.91 2.03 -26.32
CA ALA A 288 0.98 2.74 -25.45
C ALA A 288 0.62 1.89 -24.25
N TRP A 289 0.23 2.56 -23.16
CA TRP A 289 -0.52 1.92 -22.11
C TRP A 289 -1.76 2.75 -21.77
N VAL A 290 -2.83 2.06 -21.40
CA VAL A 290 -4.12 2.65 -21.01
C VAL A 290 -4.53 2.04 -19.69
N ALA A 291 -4.68 2.86 -18.66
CA ALA A 291 -5.24 2.46 -17.38
C ALA A 291 -6.66 2.98 -17.26
N THR A 292 -7.59 2.11 -16.86
CA THR A 292 -9.01 2.41 -16.76
C THR A 292 -9.54 1.97 -15.40
N GLU A 293 -10.24 2.86 -14.71
CA GLU A 293 -11.06 2.54 -13.55
C GLU A 293 -12.53 2.56 -13.98
N SER A 294 -13.29 1.57 -13.56
CA SER A 294 -14.70 1.48 -13.94
C SER A 294 -15.57 0.86 -12.86
N THR A 295 -16.86 1.15 -12.92
CA THR A 295 -17.88 0.42 -12.20
C THR A 295 -18.64 -0.46 -13.20
N ILE A 296 -18.70 -1.76 -12.92
CA ILE A 296 -19.38 -2.75 -13.75
C ILE A 296 -20.62 -3.21 -13.00
N HIS A 297 -21.79 -2.98 -13.61
CA HIS A 297 -23.06 -3.54 -13.13
C HIS A 297 -23.41 -4.74 -14.01
N ALA A 298 -23.08 -5.94 -13.54
CA ALA A 298 -23.39 -7.17 -14.25
C ALA A 298 -24.79 -7.68 -13.86
N HIS A 299 -25.54 -8.12 -14.87
CA HIS A 299 -26.86 -8.68 -14.73
C HIS A 299 -26.81 -10.20 -14.79
N GLY A 300 -27.58 -10.89 -13.96
CA GLY A 300 -27.65 -12.36 -13.93
C GLY A 300 -28.57 -12.84 -12.81
N ALA A 301 -28.50 -14.11 -12.48
CA ALA A 301 -29.28 -14.69 -11.38
C ALA A 301 -28.96 -14.05 -10.02
N LYS A 302 -27.74 -13.53 -9.88
CA LYS A 302 -27.31 -12.66 -8.77
C LYS A 302 -26.64 -11.42 -9.39
N PRO A 303 -27.35 -10.29 -9.48
CA PRO A 303 -26.74 -9.04 -9.94
C PRO A 303 -25.56 -8.65 -9.03
N VAL A 304 -24.45 -8.23 -9.62
CA VAL A 304 -23.26 -7.80 -8.89
C VAL A 304 -22.77 -6.46 -9.41
N THR A 305 -22.30 -5.64 -8.50
CA THR A 305 -21.60 -4.39 -8.83
C THR A 305 -20.14 -4.56 -8.47
N LEU A 306 -19.26 -4.43 -9.47
CA LEU A 306 -17.83 -4.50 -9.27
C LEU A 306 -17.17 -3.13 -9.46
N LEU A 307 -16.18 -2.82 -8.65
CA LEU A 307 -15.18 -1.82 -8.93
C LEU A 307 -14.03 -2.52 -9.64
N SER A 308 -13.71 -2.10 -10.85
CA SER A 308 -12.69 -2.73 -11.68
C SER A 308 -11.60 -1.74 -12.06
N THR A 309 -10.36 -2.22 -12.01
CA THR A 309 -9.19 -1.55 -12.56
C THR A 309 -8.59 -2.42 -13.65
N GLU A 310 -8.25 -1.78 -14.76
CA GLU A 310 -7.71 -2.42 -15.94
C GLU A 310 -6.47 -1.67 -16.40
N THR A 311 -5.42 -2.38 -16.77
CA THR A 311 -4.27 -1.82 -17.48
C THR A 311 -4.00 -2.63 -18.73
N MET A 312 -4.00 -1.97 -19.89
CA MET A 312 -3.64 -2.56 -21.16
C MET A 312 -2.39 -1.90 -21.73
N ALA A 313 -1.39 -2.71 -22.12
CA ALA A 313 -0.31 -2.27 -22.96
C ALA A 313 -0.60 -2.61 -24.42
N LEU A 314 -0.23 -1.73 -25.33
CA LEU A 314 -0.46 -1.87 -26.76
C LEU A 314 0.82 -1.55 -27.54
N ALA A 315 0.98 -2.21 -28.67
CA ALA A 315 2.01 -1.89 -29.66
C ALA A 315 1.36 -1.60 -31.02
N LYS A 316 1.97 -0.69 -31.78
CA LYS A 316 1.52 -0.37 -33.13
C LYS A 316 2.20 -1.33 -34.11
N GLN A 317 1.42 -2.14 -34.79
CA GLN A 317 1.87 -3.14 -35.78
C GLN A 317 1.13 -2.88 -37.08
N ASP A 318 1.86 -2.73 -38.17
CA ASP A 318 1.29 -2.47 -39.51
C ASP A 318 0.30 -1.30 -39.54
N GLY A 319 0.58 -0.28 -38.73
CA GLY A 319 -0.28 0.92 -38.62
C GLY A 319 -1.47 0.77 -37.66
N ALA A 320 -1.78 -0.41 -37.16
CA ALA A 320 -2.87 -0.69 -36.23
C ALA A 320 -2.36 -0.93 -34.80
N TRP A 321 -3.15 -0.54 -33.79
CA TRP A 321 -2.87 -0.86 -32.39
C TRP A 321 -3.30 -2.28 -32.05
N ARG A 322 -2.38 -3.08 -31.46
CA ARG A 322 -2.63 -4.42 -30.92
C ARG A 322 -2.38 -4.43 -29.43
N ILE A 323 -3.24 -5.09 -28.68
CA ILE A 323 -3.11 -5.26 -27.22
C ILE A 323 -2.09 -6.38 -26.97
N THR A 324 -0.99 -6.04 -26.28
CA THR A 324 0.12 -6.95 -25.97
C THR A 324 0.10 -7.43 -24.52
N HIS A 325 -0.63 -6.72 -23.63
CA HIS A 325 -0.79 -7.09 -22.25
C HIS A 325 -2.12 -6.57 -21.73
N ILE A 326 -2.77 -7.39 -20.89
CA ILE A 326 -3.96 -7.03 -20.13
C ILE A 326 -3.73 -7.43 -18.68
N HIS A 327 -4.04 -6.54 -17.76
CA HIS A 327 -4.13 -6.85 -16.35
C HIS A 327 -5.48 -6.36 -15.81
N TRP A 328 -6.26 -7.28 -15.31
CA TRP A 328 -7.55 -7.00 -14.65
C TRP A 328 -7.49 -7.29 -13.17
N SER A 329 -8.11 -6.41 -12.41
CA SER A 329 -8.36 -6.59 -10.99
C SER A 329 -9.74 -6.02 -10.66
N SER A 330 -10.53 -6.75 -9.91
CA SER A 330 -11.86 -6.30 -9.52
C SER A 330 -12.19 -6.72 -8.08
N ARG A 331 -13.07 -5.94 -7.43
CA ARG A 331 -13.68 -6.29 -6.15
C ARG A 331 -15.16 -5.94 -6.17
N GLU A 332 -15.94 -6.65 -5.40
CA GLU A 332 -17.33 -6.32 -5.16
C GLU A 332 -17.44 -5.00 -4.40
N LYS A 333 -18.41 -4.17 -4.78
CA LYS A 333 -18.63 -2.84 -4.19
C LYS A 333 -19.34 -2.94 -2.87
#